data_1e0f4e38db5826b999d35c4378561f0f
#
_entry.id   1e0f4e38db5826b999d35c4378561f0f
#
_cell.length_a   1.000
_cell.length_b   1.000
_cell.length_c   1.000
_cell.angle_alpha   90.00
_cell.angle_beta   90.00
_cell.angle_gamma   90.00
#
_symmetry.space_group_name_H-M   'P 1'
#
loop_
_entity.id
_entity.type
_entity.pdbx_description
1 polymer ?
#
loop_
_entity_poly.entity_id
_entity_poly.type
_entity_poly.pdbx_seq_one_letter_code
_entity_poly.pdbx_strand_id
1 'polypeptide(L)'
;MSRDPGSTGPDQGRSRRRPGLSERRSRRGDPVWARRRLGRLVGGLSDYVRTAWWGIVSPRVTESNPLVIAQVVILREGPPRQVLLSVRSDLFGWELPGGTLEPGEDARMAVVREIREETGLEVEPVEHVGDWVRRGFRPHTARVYLCRVVGGVEATSHETPRVAWFDVEAPPDALFSWYREPLRVALSERDGPHHAEEIQGFATIWGAMKIDLAMRWRGLPETDRGEA
;
A
#
# COMPACT_ATOMS: atom_id res chain seq x y z
N MET A 1 -8.39 -50.05 64.62
CA MET A 1 -8.60 -51.37 64.00
C MET A 1 -8.25 -51.23 62.56
N SER A 2 -7.18 -51.71 62.31
CA SER A 2 -6.63 -52.92 61.62
C SER A 2 -6.33 -52.53 60.14
N ARG A 3 -5.16 -52.48 59.89
CA ARG A 3 -4.08 -53.31 59.25
C ARG A 3 -3.82 -52.97 57.80
N ASP A 4 -2.65 -52.50 57.60
CA ASP A 4 -1.75 -52.74 56.46
C ASP A 4 -1.62 -54.24 56.14
N PRO A 5 -1.10 -54.71 55.02
CA PRO A 5 0.15 -54.32 54.40
C PRO A 5 0.30 -54.55 52.84
N GLY A 6 1.26 -53.82 52.28
CA GLY A 6 2.36 -54.40 51.52
C GLY A 6 2.15 -54.88 50.11
N SER A 7 2.93 -54.33 49.17
CA SER A 7 3.73 -55.09 48.21
C SER A 7 4.72 -54.23 47.47
N THR A 8 5.95 -54.57 47.70
CA THR A 8 7.19 -54.19 46.96
C THR A 8 7.16 -54.72 45.54
N GLY A 9 7.61 -53.92 44.58
CA GLY A 9 7.97 -54.34 43.24
C GLY A 9 8.98 -53.39 42.58
N PRO A 10 9.91 -53.83 41.75
CA PRO A 10 11.27 -53.33 41.72
C PRO A 10 11.49 -52.21 40.67
N ASP A 11 12.46 -51.41 41.01
CA ASP A 11 13.29 -50.53 40.20
C ASP A 11 13.54 -51.07 38.77
N GLN A 12 13.13 -50.30 37.74
CA GLN A 12 13.66 -50.48 36.40
C GLN A 12 14.17 -49.12 35.89
N GLY A 13 15.48 -49.04 35.88
CA GLY A 13 16.29 -47.98 35.36
C GLY A 13 15.88 -47.53 33.95
N ARG A 14 15.36 -46.32 33.82
CA ARG A 14 15.24 -45.61 32.52
C ARG A 14 16.53 -44.87 32.24
N SER A 15 17.34 -45.51 31.38
CA SER A 15 18.49 -44.89 30.73
C SER A 15 18.08 -43.60 30.04
N ARG A 16 18.61 -42.49 30.50
CA ARG A 16 18.56 -41.19 29.81
C ARG A 16 19.34 -41.30 28.49
N ARG A 17 18.66 -41.59 27.39
CA ARG A 17 19.21 -41.41 26.05
C ARG A 17 19.35 -39.90 25.81
N ARG A 18 20.57 -39.43 25.68
CA ARG A 18 20.91 -38.11 25.16
C ARG A 18 20.41 -38.02 23.73
N PRO A 19 19.67 -36.96 23.32
CA PRO A 19 19.35 -36.77 21.93
C PRO A 19 20.63 -36.47 21.14
N GLY A 20 20.82 -37.24 20.07
CA GLY A 20 22.00 -37.17 19.21
C GLY A 20 22.10 -35.85 18.47
N LEU A 21 23.34 -35.38 18.37
CA LEU A 21 23.82 -34.20 17.62
C LEU A 21 23.76 -34.40 16.08
N SER A 22 22.66 -34.89 15.49
CA SER A 22 22.63 -35.20 14.07
C SER A 22 21.50 -34.57 13.26
N GLU A 23 20.78 -33.59 13.80
CA GLU A 23 19.72 -32.89 13.02
C GLU A 23 19.96 -31.39 12.80
N ARG A 24 21.24 -30.99 12.64
CA ARG A 24 21.58 -29.69 12.05
C ARG A 24 22.09 -29.88 10.62
N ARG A 25 21.28 -30.52 9.76
CA ARG A 25 21.57 -30.55 8.33
C ARG A 25 20.49 -29.80 7.57
N SER A 26 20.94 -28.65 7.04
CA SER A 26 20.50 -28.01 5.81
C SER A 26 19.01 -27.65 5.69
N ARG A 27 18.63 -26.53 6.28
CA ARG A 27 17.66 -25.69 5.57
C ARG A 27 18.41 -24.94 4.45
N ARG A 28 18.95 -25.68 3.48
CA ARG A 28 19.24 -25.13 2.15
C ARG A 28 17.90 -24.87 1.49
N GLY A 29 17.71 -23.60 1.08
CA GLY A 29 16.48 -23.02 0.63
C GLY A 29 15.63 -23.89 -0.29
N ASP A 30 14.37 -24.06 0.09
CA ASP A 30 13.34 -24.66 -0.74
C ASP A 30 13.22 -23.89 -2.06
N PRO A 31 13.30 -24.55 -3.23
CA PRO A 31 13.16 -23.88 -4.53
C PRO A 31 11.77 -23.26 -4.75
N VAL A 32 10.80 -23.58 -3.89
CA VAL A 32 9.43 -23.06 -3.95
C VAL A 32 9.37 -21.55 -3.60
N TRP A 33 10.15 -21.08 -2.63
CA TRP A 33 10.17 -19.64 -2.31
C TRP A 33 10.83 -18.81 -3.41
N ALA A 34 11.87 -19.35 -4.07
CA ALA A 34 12.54 -18.71 -5.19
C ALA A 34 11.61 -18.64 -6.42
N ARG A 35 10.84 -19.71 -6.70
CA ARG A 35 9.84 -19.73 -7.78
C ARG A 35 8.70 -18.75 -7.55
N ARG A 36 8.22 -18.60 -6.31
CA ARG A 36 7.19 -17.60 -5.96
C ARG A 36 7.69 -16.17 -6.10
N ARG A 37 8.96 -15.90 -5.78
CA ARG A 37 9.58 -14.58 -5.98
C ARG A 37 9.80 -14.28 -7.45
N LEU A 38 10.33 -15.24 -8.21
CA LEU A 38 10.53 -15.11 -9.66
C LEU A 38 9.19 -14.92 -10.39
N GLY A 39 8.14 -15.65 -10.01
CA GLY A 39 6.80 -15.50 -10.59
C GLY A 39 6.22 -14.10 -10.38
N ARG A 40 6.46 -13.46 -9.22
CA ARG A 40 6.06 -12.07 -8.97
C ARG A 40 6.84 -11.05 -9.81
N LEU A 41 8.12 -11.31 -10.07
CA LEU A 41 8.94 -10.47 -10.92
C LEU A 41 8.56 -10.59 -12.40
N VAL A 42 8.29 -11.81 -12.87
CA VAL A 42 7.87 -12.07 -14.26
C VAL A 42 6.45 -11.54 -14.51
N GLY A 43 5.52 -11.69 -13.55
CA GLY A 43 4.20 -11.08 -13.61
C GLY A 43 4.26 -9.55 -13.72
N GLY A 44 5.24 -8.91 -13.05
CA GLY A 44 5.49 -7.47 -13.18
C GLY A 44 5.94 -7.02 -14.58
N LEU A 45 6.58 -7.86 -15.38
CA LEU A 45 7.08 -7.44 -16.69
C LEU A 45 5.94 -7.09 -17.67
N SER A 46 4.86 -7.88 -17.68
CA SER A 46 3.66 -7.57 -18.48
C SER A 46 2.99 -6.28 -18.01
N ASP A 47 2.97 -6.06 -16.69
CA ASP A 47 2.43 -4.83 -16.10
C ASP A 47 3.29 -3.62 -16.46
N TYR A 48 4.61 -3.74 -16.46
CA TYR A 48 5.51 -2.67 -16.92
C TYR A 48 5.32 -2.31 -18.40
N VAL A 49 5.19 -3.31 -19.28
CA VAL A 49 4.92 -3.08 -20.70
C VAL A 49 3.57 -2.40 -20.88
N ARG A 50 2.54 -2.86 -20.16
CA ARG A 50 1.22 -2.25 -20.19
C ARG A 50 1.23 -0.83 -19.62
N THR A 51 1.86 -0.62 -18.46
CA THR A 51 1.98 0.70 -17.82
C THR A 51 2.79 1.67 -18.68
N ALA A 52 3.89 1.22 -19.31
CA ALA A 52 4.68 2.03 -20.22
C ALA A 52 3.86 2.39 -21.48
N TRP A 53 3.13 1.42 -22.05
CA TRP A 53 2.24 1.68 -23.18
C TRP A 53 1.16 2.69 -22.82
N TRP A 54 0.43 2.46 -21.70
CA TRP A 54 -0.60 3.37 -21.20
C TRP A 54 -0.02 4.74 -20.82
N GLY A 55 1.13 4.80 -20.20
CA GLY A 55 1.76 6.04 -19.77
C GLY A 55 2.35 6.88 -20.92
N ILE A 56 2.81 6.26 -22.01
CA ILE A 56 3.49 6.96 -23.11
C ILE A 56 2.58 7.15 -24.32
N VAL A 57 1.77 6.16 -24.65
CA VAL A 57 1.03 6.13 -25.92
C VAL A 57 -0.44 6.53 -25.71
N SER A 58 -1.11 5.97 -24.71
CA SER A 58 -2.56 6.15 -24.53
C SER A 58 -2.98 7.60 -24.31
N PRO A 59 -2.36 8.41 -23.44
CA PRO A 59 -2.79 9.79 -23.22
C PRO A 59 -2.65 10.69 -24.45
N ARG A 60 -1.77 10.33 -25.38
CA ARG A 60 -1.54 11.11 -26.62
C ARG A 60 -2.51 10.75 -27.73
N VAL A 61 -3.14 9.59 -27.64
CA VAL A 61 -3.99 9.02 -28.72
C VAL A 61 -5.48 9.08 -28.37
N THR A 62 -5.84 8.99 -27.08
CA THR A 62 -7.23 8.76 -26.66
C THR A 62 -7.89 9.94 -25.94
N GLU A 63 -7.13 10.95 -25.47
CA GLU A 63 -7.69 11.98 -24.60
C GLU A 63 -7.57 13.38 -25.21
N SER A 64 -8.71 13.92 -25.64
CA SER A 64 -8.84 15.32 -26.08
C SER A 64 -8.89 16.31 -24.89
N ASN A 65 -9.11 15.85 -23.67
CA ASN A 65 -9.10 16.63 -22.44
C ASN A 65 -8.02 16.13 -21.48
N PRO A 66 -7.41 17.02 -20.68
CA PRO A 66 -6.45 16.59 -19.68
C PRO A 66 -7.14 15.67 -18.67
N LEU A 67 -6.56 14.47 -18.47
CA LEU A 67 -7.02 13.49 -17.50
C LEU A 67 -7.00 14.11 -16.10
N VAL A 68 -8.10 14.02 -15.38
CA VAL A 68 -8.18 14.40 -13.97
C VAL A 68 -8.27 13.14 -13.11
N ILE A 69 -7.41 13.07 -12.11
CA ILE A 69 -7.39 12.00 -11.11
C ILE A 69 -7.73 12.64 -9.76
N ALA A 70 -8.83 12.21 -9.14
CA ALA A 70 -9.19 12.62 -7.80
C ALA A 70 -8.44 11.78 -6.77
N GLN A 71 -7.75 12.43 -5.83
CA GLN A 71 -6.95 11.79 -4.79
C GLN A 71 -7.34 12.32 -3.42
N VAL A 72 -7.05 11.53 -2.38
CA VAL A 72 -7.53 11.83 -1.04
C VAL A 72 -6.41 11.73 -0.01
N VAL A 73 -6.39 12.71 0.89
CA VAL A 73 -5.71 12.61 2.18
C VAL A 73 -6.78 12.34 3.23
N ILE A 74 -6.74 11.17 3.84
CA ILE A 74 -7.62 10.77 4.94
C ILE A 74 -6.77 10.72 6.19
N LEU A 75 -7.16 11.49 7.20
CA LEU A 75 -6.44 11.58 8.46
C LEU A 75 -7.24 10.93 9.59
N ARG A 76 -6.51 10.24 10.45
CA ARG A 76 -6.99 9.78 11.76
C ARG A 76 -6.28 10.61 12.83
N GLU A 77 -7.07 11.34 13.59
CA GLU A 77 -6.55 12.13 14.71
C GLU A 77 -6.15 11.21 15.87
N GLY A 78 -5.07 11.55 16.55
CA GLY A 78 -4.54 10.82 17.69
C GLY A 78 -3.05 11.05 17.88
N PRO A 79 -2.44 10.57 18.97
CA PRO A 79 -0.99 10.47 19.11
C PRO A 79 -0.50 9.04 18.72
N PRO A 80 0.18 8.83 17.59
CA PRO A 80 0.46 9.81 16.52
C PRO A 80 -0.74 10.06 15.61
N ARG A 81 -0.77 11.22 14.94
CA ARG A 81 -1.68 11.50 13.83
C ARG A 81 -1.31 10.65 12.63
N GLN A 82 -2.28 10.03 12.00
CA GLN A 82 -2.02 9.05 10.93
C GLN A 82 -2.71 9.42 9.62
N VAL A 83 -2.11 9.00 8.50
CA VAL A 83 -2.67 9.08 7.16
C VAL A 83 -2.93 7.68 6.61
N LEU A 84 -4.06 7.52 5.91
CA LEU A 84 -4.38 6.29 5.19
C LEU A 84 -3.65 6.30 3.84
N LEU A 85 -2.93 5.23 3.57
CA LEU A 85 -2.28 4.98 2.28
C LEU A 85 -2.76 3.64 1.72
N SER A 86 -2.75 3.53 0.40
CA SER A 86 -3.10 2.33 -0.34
C SER A 86 -1.94 1.83 -1.21
N VAL A 87 -2.02 0.57 -1.64
CA VAL A 87 -1.09 -0.04 -2.60
C VAL A 87 -1.90 -0.51 -3.80
N ARG A 88 -1.51 -0.11 -5.00
CA ARG A 88 -2.11 -0.59 -6.26
C ARG A 88 -1.59 -1.97 -6.64
N SER A 89 -2.42 -2.74 -7.32
CA SER A 89 -2.02 -4.06 -7.82
C SER A 89 -1.07 -4.01 -9.02
N ASP A 90 -1.11 -2.95 -9.82
CA ASP A 90 -0.32 -2.78 -11.05
C ASP A 90 1.07 -2.16 -10.80
N LEU A 91 1.23 -1.31 -9.78
CA LEU A 91 2.48 -0.66 -9.42
C LEU A 91 2.63 -0.66 -7.89
N PHE A 92 3.48 -1.55 -7.37
CA PHE A 92 3.66 -1.72 -5.94
C PHE A 92 4.45 -0.55 -5.33
N GLY A 93 3.75 0.23 -4.54
CA GLY A 93 4.24 1.38 -3.78
C GLY A 93 3.07 1.96 -3.01
N TRP A 94 3.36 2.72 -1.97
CA TRP A 94 2.32 3.42 -1.23
C TRP A 94 1.91 4.67 -1.96
N GLU A 95 0.61 4.96 -1.95
CA GLU A 95 0.01 6.11 -2.59
C GLU A 95 -1.14 6.71 -1.75
N LEU A 96 -1.54 7.91 -2.10
CA LEU A 96 -2.81 8.47 -1.67
C LEU A 96 -3.92 7.77 -2.47
N PRO A 97 -4.92 7.17 -1.82
CA PRO A 97 -6.01 6.49 -2.50
C PRO A 97 -6.81 7.45 -3.39
N GLY A 98 -7.44 6.91 -4.43
CA GLY A 98 -8.24 7.66 -5.39
C GLY A 98 -8.11 7.19 -6.82
N GLY A 99 -8.91 7.73 -7.72
CA GLY A 99 -9.00 7.26 -9.09
C GLY A 99 -9.44 8.30 -10.10
N THR A 100 -9.74 7.82 -11.30
CA THR A 100 -10.12 8.65 -12.44
C THR A 100 -11.61 9.00 -12.37
N LEU A 101 -11.96 10.22 -12.77
CA LEU A 101 -13.34 10.65 -12.85
C LEU A 101 -14.08 9.87 -13.94
N GLU A 102 -15.31 9.46 -13.65
CA GLU A 102 -16.24 8.92 -14.64
C GLU A 102 -16.92 10.03 -15.47
N PRO A 103 -17.45 9.71 -16.66
CA PRO A 103 -18.13 10.69 -17.48
C PRO A 103 -19.29 11.36 -16.74
N GLY A 104 -19.24 12.68 -16.60
CA GLY A 104 -20.26 13.48 -15.90
C GLY A 104 -20.09 13.56 -14.39
N GLU A 105 -19.06 12.92 -13.84
CA GLU A 105 -18.73 12.97 -12.42
C GLU A 105 -17.84 14.17 -12.11
N ASP A 106 -18.07 14.83 -10.99
CA ASP A 106 -17.12 15.80 -10.46
C ASP A 106 -16.09 15.12 -9.53
N ALA A 107 -14.99 15.82 -9.25
CA ALA A 107 -13.90 15.25 -8.49
C ALA A 107 -14.26 14.92 -7.02
N ARG A 108 -15.25 15.61 -6.41
CA ARG A 108 -15.73 15.30 -5.05
C ARG A 108 -16.54 14.00 -5.04
N MET A 109 -17.35 13.79 -6.09
CA MET A 109 -18.10 12.53 -6.24
C MET A 109 -17.16 11.37 -6.49
N ALA A 110 -16.17 11.55 -7.39
CA ALA A 110 -15.16 10.54 -7.68
C ALA A 110 -14.41 10.10 -6.41
N VAL A 111 -14.00 11.05 -5.56
CA VAL A 111 -13.37 10.76 -4.28
C VAL A 111 -14.23 9.85 -3.40
N VAL A 112 -15.52 10.15 -3.24
CA VAL A 112 -16.41 9.35 -2.37
C VAL A 112 -16.59 7.94 -2.93
N ARG A 113 -16.78 7.81 -4.25
CA ARG A 113 -16.91 6.51 -4.91
C ARG A 113 -15.62 5.67 -4.80
N GLU A 114 -14.49 6.24 -5.22
CA GLU A 114 -13.20 5.53 -5.23
C GLU A 114 -12.79 5.05 -3.84
N ILE A 115 -12.93 5.90 -2.81
CA ILE A 115 -12.56 5.51 -1.46
C ILE A 115 -13.43 4.37 -0.95
N ARG A 116 -14.72 4.39 -1.25
CA ARG A 116 -15.60 3.29 -0.89
C ARG A 116 -15.23 1.99 -1.60
N GLU A 117 -14.89 2.06 -2.88
CA GLU A 117 -14.51 0.89 -3.69
C GLU A 117 -13.14 0.33 -3.30
N GLU A 118 -12.16 1.19 -3.05
CA GLU A 118 -10.78 0.80 -2.75
C GLU A 118 -10.56 0.38 -1.30
N THR A 119 -11.25 1.05 -0.36
CA THR A 119 -10.93 0.94 1.07
C THR A 119 -12.12 0.50 1.95
N GLY A 120 -13.33 0.44 1.40
CA GLY A 120 -14.54 0.16 2.16
C GLY A 120 -15.00 1.29 3.08
N LEU A 121 -14.24 2.39 3.18
CA LEU A 121 -14.57 3.53 4.02
C LEU A 121 -15.57 4.46 3.32
N GLU A 122 -16.43 5.08 4.11
CA GLU A 122 -17.29 6.17 3.69
C GLU A 122 -16.67 7.49 4.13
N VAL A 123 -16.47 8.40 3.17
CA VAL A 123 -15.78 9.68 3.43
C VAL A 123 -16.59 10.87 2.96
N GLU A 124 -16.36 11.99 3.63
CA GLU A 124 -16.86 13.31 3.25
C GLU A 124 -15.68 14.22 2.88
N PRO A 125 -15.63 14.75 1.64
CA PRO A 125 -14.64 15.75 1.25
C PRO A 125 -14.84 17.05 2.02
N VAL A 126 -13.86 17.40 2.86
CA VAL A 126 -13.89 18.59 3.71
C VAL A 126 -13.29 19.80 2.99
N GLU A 127 -12.17 19.58 2.30
CA GLU A 127 -11.39 20.66 1.73
C GLU A 127 -10.71 20.25 0.42
N HIS A 128 -10.66 21.16 -0.55
CA HIS A 128 -9.83 21.03 -1.75
C HIS A 128 -8.40 21.48 -1.40
N VAL A 129 -7.49 20.53 -1.28
CA VAL A 129 -6.08 20.77 -0.93
C VAL A 129 -5.34 21.47 -2.06
N GLY A 130 -5.56 21.01 -3.30
CA GLY A 130 -4.94 21.63 -4.47
C GLY A 130 -4.96 20.76 -5.71
N ASP A 131 -4.38 21.30 -6.78
CA ASP A 131 -4.22 20.68 -8.09
C ASP A 131 -2.73 20.61 -8.46
N TRP A 132 -2.25 19.41 -8.76
CA TRP A 132 -0.89 19.15 -9.30
C TRP A 132 -0.99 18.76 -10.75
N VAL A 133 -0.61 19.68 -11.65
CA VAL A 133 -0.55 19.43 -13.09
C VAL A 133 0.72 18.66 -13.41
N ARG A 134 0.62 17.38 -13.62
CA ARG A 134 1.74 16.49 -13.92
C ARG A 134 1.93 16.35 -15.42
N ARG A 135 3.13 16.68 -15.88
CA ARG A 135 3.54 16.60 -17.29
C ARG A 135 4.60 15.51 -17.47
N GLY A 136 4.77 15.02 -18.69
CA GLY A 136 5.75 13.98 -19.00
C GLY A 136 5.14 12.60 -19.11
N PHE A 137 5.53 11.68 -18.23
CA PHE A 137 4.98 10.34 -18.21
C PHE A 137 3.53 10.37 -17.67
N ARG A 138 2.54 9.93 -18.48
CA ARG A 138 1.12 9.96 -18.17
C ARG A 138 0.63 11.35 -17.69
N PRO A 139 0.53 12.33 -18.62
CA PRO A 139 0.09 13.67 -18.27
C PRO A 139 -1.33 13.65 -17.66
N HIS A 140 -1.50 14.29 -16.50
CA HIS A 140 -2.78 14.39 -15.80
C HIS A 140 -2.76 15.52 -14.77
N THR A 141 -3.92 15.92 -14.32
CA THR A 141 -4.08 16.78 -13.13
C THR A 141 -4.48 15.92 -11.96
N ALA A 142 -3.66 15.84 -10.92
CA ALA A 142 -4.03 15.25 -9.64
C ALA A 142 -4.75 16.31 -8.80
N ARG A 143 -6.03 16.11 -8.57
CA ARG A 143 -6.86 16.95 -7.71
C ARG A 143 -7.02 16.30 -6.35
N VAL A 144 -6.48 16.93 -5.32
CA VAL A 144 -6.36 16.34 -3.99
C VAL A 144 -7.36 16.97 -3.03
N TYR A 145 -8.07 16.11 -2.30
CA TYR A 145 -9.00 16.52 -1.25
C TYR A 145 -8.55 16.00 0.12
N LEU A 146 -8.76 16.80 1.14
CA LEU A 146 -8.77 16.34 2.52
C LEU A 146 -10.15 15.79 2.83
N CYS A 147 -10.24 14.57 3.34
CA CYS A 147 -11.50 13.93 3.66
C CYS A 147 -11.55 13.46 5.10
N ARG A 148 -12.75 13.44 5.63
CA ARG A 148 -13.09 12.88 6.95
C ARG A 148 -13.81 11.56 6.76
N VAL A 149 -13.46 10.54 7.56
CA VAL A 149 -14.22 9.29 7.62
C VAL A 149 -15.53 9.55 8.34
N VAL A 150 -16.64 9.16 7.74
CA VAL A 150 -17.99 9.28 8.29
C VAL A 150 -18.66 7.93 8.54
N GLY A 151 -18.08 6.85 8.01
CA GLY A 151 -18.60 5.48 8.17
C GLY A 151 -17.78 4.46 7.40
N GLY A 152 -18.38 3.28 7.21
CA GLY A 152 -17.76 2.17 6.50
C GLY A 152 -16.89 1.29 7.39
N VAL A 153 -16.40 0.20 6.81
CA VAL A 153 -15.47 -0.74 7.44
C VAL A 153 -14.28 -0.92 6.50
N GLU A 154 -13.09 -0.71 7.04
CA GLU A 154 -11.85 -0.84 6.29
C GLU A 154 -11.74 -2.22 5.64
N ALA A 155 -11.57 -2.24 4.33
CA ALA A 155 -11.45 -3.43 3.51
C ALA A 155 -10.45 -3.19 2.39
N THR A 156 -10.01 -4.26 1.75
CA THR A 156 -9.17 -4.22 0.56
C THR A 156 -9.98 -4.64 -0.66
N SER A 157 -9.57 -4.18 -1.84
CA SER A 157 -10.17 -4.60 -3.11
C SER A 157 -9.18 -5.39 -3.96
N HIS A 158 -9.63 -5.87 -5.13
CA HIS A 158 -8.73 -6.53 -6.07
C HIS A 158 -7.69 -5.55 -6.66
N GLU A 159 -8.07 -4.28 -6.83
CA GLU A 159 -7.18 -3.22 -7.35
C GLU A 159 -6.29 -2.65 -6.26
N THR A 160 -6.78 -2.65 -5.02
CA THR A 160 -6.09 -2.14 -3.83
C THR A 160 -5.87 -3.29 -2.83
N PRO A 161 -4.83 -4.11 -3.03
CA PRO A 161 -4.59 -5.30 -2.23
C PRO A 161 -4.15 -4.99 -0.79
N ARG A 162 -3.80 -3.74 -0.51
CA ARG A 162 -3.37 -3.32 0.83
C ARG A 162 -3.77 -1.87 1.11
N VAL A 163 -4.28 -1.66 2.31
CA VAL A 163 -4.56 -0.35 2.91
C VAL A 163 -3.90 -0.34 4.29
N ALA A 164 -3.29 0.76 4.70
CA ALA A 164 -2.69 0.89 6.02
C ALA A 164 -2.59 2.35 6.47
N TRP A 165 -2.57 2.52 7.80
CA TRP A 165 -2.38 3.81 8.45
C TRP A 165 -0.91 4.01 8.79
N PHE A 166 -0.39 5.20 8.51
CA PHE A 166 0.99 5.58 8.79
C PHE A 166 1.05 6.90 9.56
N ASP A 167 2.02 7.01 10.44
CA ASP A 167 2.32 8.28 11.08
C ASP A 167 2.63 9.34 10.01
N VAL A 168 1.98 10.51 10.12
CA VAL A 168 2.17 11.60 9.15
C VAL A 168 3.60 12.17 9.17
N GLU A 169 4.28 12.07 10.33
CA GLU A 169 5.67 12.52 10.48
C GLU A 169 6.69 11.48 9.97
N ALA A 170 6.27 10.21 9.84
CA ALA A 170 7.11 9.12 9.38
C ALA A 170 6.44 8.30 8.26
N PRO A 171 6.07 8.90 7.13
CA PRO A 171 5.48 8.17 6.01
C PRO A 171 6.48 7.15 5.46
N PRO A 172 6.00 6.00 4.95
CA PRO A 172 6.86 4.92 4.52
C PRO A 172 7.82 5.35 3.39
N ASP A 173 9.03 4.80 3.38
CA ASP A 173 10.02 5.05 2.31
C ASP A 173 9.47 4.68 0.93
N ALA A 174 8.62 3.65 0.87
CA ALA A 174 7.97 3.18 -0.34
C ALA A 174 6.76 4.04 -0.77
N LEU A 175 6.51 5.20 -0.14
CA LEU A 175 5.58 6.22 -0.65
C LEU A 175 6.18 6.85 -1.90
N PHE A 176 5.46 6.80 -3.03
CA PHE A 176 5.91 7.43 -4.26
C PHE A 176 6.16 8.93 -4.07
N SER A 177 7.23 9.44 -4.68
CA SER A 177 7.72 10.80 -4.45
C SER A 177 6.70 11.90 -4.74
N TRP A 178 5.84 11.70 -5.72
CA TRP A 178 4.83 12.68 -6.14
C TRP A 178 3.61 12.76 -5.21
N TYR A 179 3.50 11.92 -4.19
CA TYR A 179 2.48 12.02 -3.13
C TYR A 179 2.98 12.75 -1.88
N ARG A 180 4.31 12.91 -1.75
CA ARG A 180 4.90 13.54 -0.56
C ARG A 180 4.54 15.01 -0.42
N GLU A 181 4.58 15.76 -1.52
CA GLU A 181 4.20 17.17 -1.49
C GLU A 181 2.70 17.37 -1.26
N PRO A 182 1.78 16.72 -1.98
CA PRO A 182 0.34 16.76 -1.66
C PRO A 182 0.03 16.45 -0.20
N LEU A 183 0.65 15.42 0.38
CA LEU A 183 0.48 15.08 1.78
C LEU A 183 0.99 16.22 2.69
N ARG A 184 2.19 16.75 2.45
CA ARG A 184 2.75 17.84 3.22
C ARG A 184 1.87 19.10 3.16
N VAL A 185 1.36 19.43 1.97
CA VAL A 185 0.46 20.58 1.79
C VAL A 185 -0.86 20.38 2.54
N ALA A 186 -1.42 19.14 2.49
CA ALA A 186 -2.65 18.82 3.22
C ALA A 186 -2.51 18.97 4.75
N LEU A 187 -1.30 18.82 5.28
CA LEU A 187 -0.98 18.95 6.71
C LEU A 187 -0.61 20.38 7.14
N SER A 188 -0.37 21.30 6.18
CA SER A 188 -0.01 22.69 6.47
C SER A 188 -1.23 23.58 6.54
N GLU A 189 -1.13 24.69 7.29
CA GLU A 189 -2.08 25.79 7.21
C GLU A 189 -1.97 26.46 5.84
N ARG A 190 -3.10 26.85 5.26
CA ARG A 190 -3.16 27.49 3.94
C ARG A 190 -4.43 28.33 3.78
N ASP A 191 -4.33 29.37 2.97
CA ASP A 191 -5.44 30.30 2.70
C ASP A 191 -6.28 29.91 1.47
N GLY A 192 -6.04 28.71 0.89
CA GLY A 192 -6.77 28.23 -0.28
C GLY A 192 -6.09 27.03 -0.95
N PRO A 193 -6.65 26.56 -2.08
CA PRO A 193 -6.09 25.43 -2.81
C PRO A 193 -4.69 25.72 -3.37
N HIS A 194 -3.78 24.77 -3.20
CA HIS A 194 -2.44 24.82 -3.77
C HIS A 194 -2.47 24.50 -5.26
N HIS A 195 -1.62 25.16 -6.06
CA HIS A 195 -1.45 24.85 -7.48
C HIS A 195 0.03 24.68 -7.80
N ALA A 196 0.38 23.52 -8.37
CA ALA A 196 1.74 23.23 -8.78
C ALA A 196 1.79 22.56 -10.14
N GLU A 197 2.89 22.78 -10.87
CA GLU A 197 3.23 22.02 -12.08
C GLU A 197 4.45 21.16 -11.78
N GLU A 198 4.35 19.87 -12.11
CA GLU A 198 5.40 18.88 -11.89
C GLU A 198 5.77 18.20 -13.22
N ILE A 199 7.06 17.99 -13.44
CA ILE A 199 7.55 17.20 -14.58
C ILE A 199 7.93 15.82 -14.08
N GLN A 200 7.14 14.81 -14.47
CA GLN A 200 7.48 13.41 -14.24
C GLN A 200 8.48 12.93 -15.29
N GLY A 201 9.75 13.18 -15.01
CA GLY A 201 10.87 12.80 -15.84
C GLY A 201 11.37 11.38 -15.56
N PHE A 202 12.45 10.99 -16.26
CA PHE A 202 13.06 9.67 -16.13
C PHE A 202 13.48 9.32 -14.70
N ALA A 203 14.00 10.30 -13.94
CA ALA A 203 14.42 10.07 -12.55
C ALA A 203 13.24 9.68 -11.65
N THR A 204 12.06 10.31 -11.84
CA THR A 204 10.82 10.00 -11.10
C THR A 204 10.35 8.59 -11.41
N ILE A 205 10.32 8.22 -12.70
CA ILE A 205 9.90 6.88 -13.14
C ILE A 205 10.87 5.82 -12.60
N TRP A 206 12.18 6.07 -12.70
CA TRP A 206 13.19 5.15 -12.18
C TRP A 206 13.08 4.97 -10.66
N GLY A 207 12.76 6.04 -9.94
CA GLY A 207 12.46 5.99 -8.50
C GLY A 207 11.28 5.07 -8.19
N ALA A 208 10.18 5.23 -8.93
CA ALA A 208 8.98 4.40 -8.78
C ALA A 208 9.25 2.92 -9.11
N MET A 209 9.98 2.65 -10.18
CA MET A 209 10.37 1.28 -10.54
C MET A 209 11.22 0.60 -9.44
N LYS A 210 12.13 1.33 -8.82
CA LYS A 210 12.93 0.80 -7.69
C LYS A 210 12.05 0.45 -6.49
N ILE A 211 11.06 1.30 -6.17
CA ILE A 211 10.10 1.05 -5.10
C ILE A 211 9.30 -0.22 -5.41
N ASP A 212 8.69 -0.28 -6.60
CA ASP A 212 7.88 -1.42 -7.03
C ASP A 212 8.67 -2.73 -6.98
N LEU A 213 9.88 -2.72 -7.56
CA LEU A 213 10.74 -3.90 -7.58
C LEU A 213 11.12 -4.34 -6.16
N ALA A 214 11.46 -3.40 -5.27
CA ALA A 214 11.79 -3.69 -3.89
C ALA A 214 10.60 -4.28 -3.13
N MET A 215 9.38 -3.75 -3.32
CA MET A 215 8.18 -4.28 -2.69
C MET A 215 7.78 -5.65 -3.26
N ARG A 216 7.89 -5.86 -4.57
CA ARG A 216 7.67 -7.19 -5.17
C ARG A 216 8.67 -8.23 -4.65
N TRP A 217 9.93 -7.84 -4.45
CA TRP A 217 10.97 -8.72 -3.92
C TRP A 217 10.75 -9.09 -2.45
N ARG A 218 10.43 -8.13 -1.61
CA ARG A 218 10.20 -8.31 -0.17
C ARG A 218 8.84 -8.93 0.14
N GLY A 219 7.88 -8.82 -0.76
CA GLY A 219 6.46 -9.04 -0.52
C GLY A 219 5.80 -7.75 -0.02
N LEU A 220 4.46 -7.71 -0.06
CA LEU A 220 3.72 -6.61 0.56
C LEU A 220 4.06 -6.59 2.05
N PRO A 221 4.39 -5.43 2.63
CA PRO A 221 4.68 -5.35 4.05
C PRO A 221 3.49 -5.92 4.84
N GLU A 222 3.77 -6.80 5.79
CA GLU A 222 2.77 -7.18 6.76
C GLU A 222 2.40 -5.91 7.52
N THR A 223 1.12 -5.62 7.60
CA THR A 223 0.64 -4.61 8.53
C THR A 223 0.94 -5.17 9.91
N ASP A 224 1.68 -4.43 10.72
CA ASP A 224 1.74 -4.68 12.15
C ASP A 224 0.28 -4.64 12.64
N ARG A 225 -0.30 -5.80 12.83
CA ARG A 225 -1.56 -5.90 13.54
C ARG A 225 -1.19 -5.61 14.98
N GLY A 226 -1.29 -4.34 15.34
CA GLY A 226 -1.31 -3.98 16.74
C GLY A 226 -2.33 -4.92 17.40
N GLU A 227 -1.82 -5.81 18.24
CA GLU A 227 -2.66 -6.65 19.08
C GLU A 227 -3.60 -5.74 19.84
N ALA A 228 -4.90 -5.94 19.59
CA ALA A 228 -5.97 -5.33 20.36
C ALA A 228 -6.14 -6.05 21.70
#